data_8b825534aa6fc2fd4814adf1c6f91d5d
#
_entry.id   8b825534aa6fc2fd4814adf1c6f91d5d
#
_cell.length_a   1.000
_cell.length_b   1.000
_cell.length_c   1.000
_cell.angle_alpha   90.00
_cell.angle_beta   90.00
_cell.angle_gamma   90.00
#
_symmetry.space_group_name_H-M   'P 1'
#
loop_
_entity.id
_entity.type
_entity.pdbx_description
1 polymer ?
#
loop_
_entity_poly.entity_id
_entity_poly.type
_entity_poly.pdbx_seq_one_letter_code
_entity_poly.pdbx_strand_id
1 'polypeptide(L)'
;MANAKAVIYDHRGGGRLSFFQIAPYLIEKPVSSTWWNIPQTIYPDRKEVEFSKSNWDIQPKQPLFKSKTIIINVPAVVSSGETMMGIIDHYHLATTVGETTAGCNGNINIINMPCGYTAWFTGMKVLKHDGSQLYLKGFSPDYPVKKTIQAIKEGRDEYLEKALEIAKCE
;
A
#
# COMPACT_ATOMS: atom_id res chain seq x y z
N MET A 1 5.64 22.32 -3.83
CA MET A 1 4.89 21.58 -2.82
C MET A 1 4.97 22.19 -1.42
N ALA A 2 6.09 22.78 -1.00
CA ALA A 2 6.26 23.29 0.37
C ALA A 2 5.21 24.31 0.85
N ASN A 3 4.52 25.00 -0.03
CA ASN A 3 3.49 26.01 0.29
C ASN A 3 2.06 25.58 -0.06
N ALA A 4 1.84 24.29 -0.41
CA ALA A 4 0.50 23.80 -0.67
C ALA A 4 -0.23 23.58 0.67
N LYS A 5 -1.51 23.92 0.74
CA LYS A 5 -2.35 23.63 1.93
C LYS A 5 -2.53 22.11 2.11
N ALA A 6 -2.73 21.39 1.01
CA ALA A 6 -2.83 19.95 0.99
C ALA A 6 -2.20 19.36 -0.27
N VAL A 7 -1.79 18.12 -0.21
CA VAL A 7 -1.28 17.32 -1.34
C VAL A 7 -2.14 16.07 -1.47
N ILE A 8 -2.72 15.86 -2.64
CA ILE A 8 -3.45 14.64 -2.97
C ILE A 8 -2.54 13.74 -3.79
N TYR A 9 -2.25 12.56 -3.26
CA TYR A 9 -1.50 11.52 -3.95
C TYR A 9 -2.46 10.48 -4.53
N ASP A 10 -2.55 10.45 -5.86
CA ASP A 10 -3.37 9.46 -6.56
C ASP A 10 -2.62 8.14 -6.73
N HIS A 11 -2.98 7.15 -5.93
CA HIS A 11 -2.35 5.84 -5.93
C HIS A 11 -3.03 4.81 -6.85
N ARG A 12 -4.02 5.22 -7.65
CA ARG A 12 -4.82 4.33 -8.51
C ARG A 12 -4.06 3.75 -9.71
N GLY A 13 -3.04 4.44 -10.17
CA GLY A 13 -2.30 4.10 -11.40
C GLY A 13 -1.10 3.18 -11.22
N GLY A 14 -0.93 2.50 -10.10
CA GLY A 14 0.24 1.65 -9.84
C GLY A 14 1.56 2.42 -9.84
N GLY A 15 1.50 3.68 -9.47
CA GLY A 15 2.55 4.61 -9.12
C GLY A 15 3.84 4.61 -9.92
N ARG A 16 3.91 5.42 -10.98
CA ARG A 16 5.20 5.83 -11.57
C ARG A 16 6.04 6.69 -10.61
N LEU A 17 5.41 7.39 -9.67
CA LEU A 17 6.08 8.02 -8.54
C LEU A 17 5.92 7.08 -7.35
N SER A 18 6.99 6.40 -6.99
CA SER A 18 6.99 5.59 -5.79
C SER A 18 6.74 6.51 -4.59
N PHE A 19 5.76 6.17 -3.76
CA PHE A 19 5.56 6.82 -2.46
C PHE A 19 6.86 6.86 -1.65
N PHE A 20 7.75 5.90 -1.84
CA PHE A 20 9.08 5.89 -1.24
C PHE A 20 9.93 7.12 -1.59
N GLN A 21 9.59 7.86 -2.65
CA GLN A 21 10.22 9.14 -2.95
C GLN A 21 9.63 10.29 -2.14
N ILE A 22 8.39 10.17 -1.68
CA ILE A 22 7.65 11.21 -0.94
C ILE A 22 7.70 10.93 0.56
N ALA A 23 7.55 9.68 0.97
CA ALA A 23 7.51 9.28 2.38
C ALA A 23 8.65 9.82 3.25
N PRO A 24 9.92 9.89 2.77
CA PRO A 24 11.00 10.49 3.54
C PRO A 24 10.75 11.91 4.01
N TYR A 25 9.92 12.66 3.30
CA TYR A 25 9.59 14.05 3.61
C TYR A 25 8.33 14.21 4.48
N LEU A 26 7.64 13.10 4.78
CA LEU A 26 6.46 13.06 5.64
C LEU A 26 6.76 12.59 7.06
N ILE A 27 7.98 12.11 7.31
CA ILE A 27 8.37 11.48 8.56
C ILE A 27 9.49 12.25 9.26
N GLU A 28 9.43 12.34 10.58
CA GLU A 28 10.48 12.98 11.42
C GLU A 28 11.50 11.96 11.95
N LYS A 29 11.10 10.70 12.02
CA LYS A 29 11.91 9.58 12.52
C LYS A 29 11.88 8.44 11.52
N PRO A 30 12.89 7.55 11.53
CA PRO A 30 12.87 6.34 10.72
C PRO A 30 11.59 5.52 10.94
N VAL A 31 11.00 5.04 9.85
CA VAL A 31 9.84 4.14 9.85
C VAL A 31 10.17 2.89 9.04
N SER A 32 9.52 1.78 9.36
CA SER A 32 9.72 0.52 8.65
C SER A 32 8.41 -0.06 8.14
N SER A 33 8.48 -0.84 7.08
CA SER A 33 7.35 -1.65 6.66
C SER A 33 7.12 -2.81 7.64
N THR A 34 5.98 -3.48 7.52
CA THR A 34 5.78 -4.78 8.16
C THR A 34 6.78 -5.81 7.65
N TRP A 35 6.93 -6.91 8.38
CA TRP A 35 7.83 -7.99 8.04
C TRP A 35 7.29 -8.89 6.94
N TRP A 36 8.11 -9.17 5.94
CA TRP A 36 7.93 -10.30 5.05
C TRP A 36 8.55 -11.53 5.70
N ASN A 37 7.74 -12.52 5.98
CA ASN A 37 8.18 -13.78 6.55
C ASN A 37 8.38 -14.76 5.39
N ILE A 38 9.65 -15.01 5.07
CA ILE A 38 10.08 -15.84 3.95
C ILE A 38 10.33 -17.25 4.46
N PRO A 39 9.57 -18.27 4.00
CA PRO A 39 9.72 -19.63 4.48
C PRO A 39 11.06 -20.22 4.05
N GLN A 40 11.73 -20.88 4.98
CA GLN A 40 12.97 -21.60 4.78
C GLN A 40 12.73 -23.09 5.03
N THR A 41 13.03 -23.93 4.06
CA THR A 41 12.98 -25.38 4.23
C THR A 41 14.25 -25.82 4.95
N ILE A 42 14.11 -26.33 6.18
CA ILE A 42 15.24 -26.74 7.02
C ILE A 42 15.59 -28.20 6.75
N TYR A 43 14.56 -29.06 6.58
CA TYR A 43 14.74 -30.48 6.34
C TYR A 43 14.29 -30.91 4.94
N PRO A 44 14.91 -31.94 4.36
CA PRO A 44 14.56 -32.44 3.03
C PRO A 44 13.10 -32.91 2.90
N ASP A 45 12.50 -33.39 4.01
CA ASP A 45 11.11 -33.85 4.05
C ASP A 45 10.07 -32.71 4.15
N ARG A 46 10.52 -31.44 4.26
CA ARG A 46 9.73 -30.24 4.33
C ARG A 46 8.68 -30.18 5.45
N LYS A 47 8.85 -30.96 6.51
CA LYS A 47 7.89 -31.00 7.63
C LYS A 47 7.99 -29.78 8.54
N GLU A 48 9.17 -29.19 8.66
CA GLU A 48 9.40 -28.01 9.47
C GLU A 48 9.83 -26.85 8.60
N VAL A 49 9.26 -25.67 8.87
CA VAL A 49 9.54 -24.45 8.14
C VAL A 49 9.87 -23.35 9.14
N GLU A 50 11.07 -22.81 9.02
CA GLU A 50 11.44 -21.55 9.68
C GLU A 50 11.13 -20.37 8.78
N PHE A 51 11.10 -19.17 9.34
CA PHE A 51 10.89 -17.95 8.57
C PHE A 51 12.05 -16.99 8.78
N SER A 52 12.75 -16.65 7.70
CA SER A 52 13.58 -15.46 7.70
C SER A 52 12.70 -14.21 7.54
N LYS A 53 13.15 -13.10 8.12
CA LYS A 53 12.40 -11.85 8.09
C LYS A 53 13.15 -10.78 7.30
N SER A 54 12.42 -10.02 6.50
CA SER A 54 12.90 -8.86 5.79
C SER A 54 11.87 -7.75 5.81
N ASN A 55 12.28 -6.50 5.70
CA ASN A 55 11.40 -5.33 5.64
C ASN A 55 12.07 -4.21 4.85
N TRP A 56 11.39 -3.11 4.64
CA TRP A 56 11.94 -1.86 4.12
C TRP A 56 11.97 -0.80 5.19
N ASP A 57 13.09 -0.08 5.29
CA ASP A 57 13.27 1.05 6.17
C ASP A 57 13.29 2.35 5.36
N ILE A 58 12.60 3.36 5.86
CA ILE A 58 12.56 4.70 5.27
C ILE A 58 13.19 5.65 6.26
N GLN A 59 14.23 6.37 5.81
CA GLN A 59 14.90 7.40 6.57
C GLN A 59 14.28 8.78 6.28
N PRO A 60 14.12 9.65 7.27
CA PRO A 60 13.58 10.99 7.05
C PRO A 60 14.51 11.86 6.19
N LYS A 61 13.92 12.77 5.43
CA LYS A 61 14.62 13.79 4.64
C LYS A 61 14.04 15.18 4.89
N GLN A 62 14.86 16.19 4.67
CA GLN A 62 14.48 17.58 4.77
C GLN A 62 14.34 18.24 3.38
N PRO A 63 13.49 19.26 3.22
CA PRO A 63 12.56 19.81 4.23
C PRO A 63 11.33 18.92 4.42
N LEU A 64 10.80 18.84 5.64
CA LEU A 64 9.54 18.13 5.91
C LEU A 64 8.35 18.80 5.21
N PHE A 65 7.46 17.98 4.68
CA PHE A 65 6.17 18.46 4.18
C PHE A 65 5.23 18.67 5.36
N LYS A 66 4.80 19.92 5.54
CA LYS A 66 3.82 20.30 6.57
C LYS A 66 2.38 20.27 6.04
N SER A 67 2.21 20.05 4.74
CA SER A 67 0.91 20.02 4.09
C SER A 67 0.14 18.77 4.48
N LYS A 68 -1.19 18.92 4.64
CA LYS A 68 -2.09 17.78 4.79
C LYS A 68 -1.93 16.83 3.60
N THR A 69 -1.61 15.57 3.85
CA THR A 69 -1.45 14.57 2.80
C THR A 69 -2.69 13.69 2.73
N ILE A 70 -3.23 13.51 1.52
CA ILE A 70 -4.41 12.68 1.25
C ILE A 70 -4.02 11.67 0.17
N ILE A 71 -4.42 10.42 0.34
CA ILE A 71 -4.10 9.34 -0.61
C ILE A 71 -5.38 8.71 -1.13
N ILE A 72 -5.52 8.66 -2.45
CA ILE A 72 -6.63 7.94 -3.09
C ILE A 72 -6.20 6.49 -3.31
N ASN A 73 -6.97 5.57 -2.76
CA ASN A 73 -6.72 4.14 -2.74
C ASN A 73 -7.84 3.34 -3.40
N VAL A 74 -7.52 2.22 -4.07
CA VAL A 74 -8.48 1.37 -4.79
C VAL A 74 -8.12 -0.10 -4.70
N PRO A 75 -9.07 -1.02 -5.04
CA PRO A 75 -8.82 -2.46 -5.01
C PRO A 75 -7.71 -2.96 -5.94
N ALA A 76 -7.29 -2.17 -6.93
CA ALA A 76 -6.17 -2.51 -7.81
C ALA A 76 -4.79 -2.33 -7.18
N VAL A 77 -4.71 -1.73 -5.99
CA VAL A 77 -3.45 -1.57 -5.25
C VAL A 77 -3.02 -2.91 -4.67
N VAL A 78 -1.84 -3.37 -5.06
CA VAL A 78 -1.24 -4.66 -4.70
C VAL A 78 0.25 -4.51 -4.36
N SER A 79 0.86 -5.54 -3.79
CA SER A 79 2.31 -5.71 -3.63
C SER A 79 2.98 -4.51 -2.93
N SER A 80 3.96 -3.86 -3.58
CA SER A 80 4.66 -2.69 -3.03
C SER A 80 3.71 -1.53 -2.67
N GLY A 81 2.58 -1.41 -3.38
CA GLY A 81 1.53 -0.46 -3.04
C GLY A 81 0.91 -0.75 -1.68
N GLU A 82 0.66 -2.02 -1.36
CA GLU A 82 0.16 -2.41 -0.04
C GLU A 82 1.22 -2.31 1.06
N THR A 83 2.50 -2.53 0.73
CA THR A 83 3.59 -2.26 1.69
C THR A 83 3.58 -0.79 2.08
N MET A 84 3.41 0.11 1.13
CA MET A 84 3.26 1.53 1.35
C MET A 84 2.02 1.86 2.19
N MET A 85 0.85 1.29 1.83
CA MET A 85 -0.37 1.50 2.60
C MET A 85 -0.24 1.04 4.05
N GLY A 86 0.51 -0.04 4.30
CA GLY A 86 0.81 -0.52 5.64
C GLY A 86 1.65 0.46 6.47
N ILE A 87 2.60 1.16 5.84
CA ILE A 87 3.38 2.21 6.50
C ILE A 87 2.47 3.42 6.79
N ILE A 88 1.65 3.84 5.84
CA ILE A 88 0.73 4.96 6.00
C ILE A 88 -0.26 4.70 7.12
N ASP A 89 -0.90 3.54 7.11
CA ASP A 89 -1.89 3.11 8.09
C ASP A 89 -1.29 3.06 9.51
N HIS A 90 -0.14 2.38 9.66
CA HIS A 90 0.48 2.20 10.98
C HIS A 90 1.02 3.49 11.59
N TYR A 91 1.65 4.34 10.79
CA TYR A 91 2.26 5.59 11.27
C TYR A 91 1.38 6.82 11.07
N HIS A 92 0.14 6.66 10.58
CA HIS A 92 -0.83 7.73 10.36
C HIS A 92 -0.26 8.90 9.53
N LEU A 93 0.45 8.57 8.44
CA LEU A 93 1.19 9.57 7.65
C LEU A 93 0.31 10.37 6.70
N ALA A 94 -0.89 9.90 6.39
CA ALA A 94 -1.81 10.56 5.48
C ALA A 94 -3.26 10.13 5.77
N THR A 95 -4.21 10.94 5.33
CA THR A 95 -5.63 10.57 5.28
C THR A 95 -5.90 9.77 4.00
N THR A 96 -6.60 8.65 4.10
CA THR A 96 -6.86 7.75 2.99
C THR A 96 -8.32 7.80 2.53
N VAL A 97 -8.54 7.80 1.21
CA VAL A 97 -9.87 7.91 0.58
C VAL A 97 -10.02 6.84 -0.49
N GLY A 98 -11.17 6.24 -0.62
CA GLY A 98 -11.51 5.32 -1.71
C GLY A 98 -11.98 3.96 -1.26
N GLU A 99 -11.35 2.88 -1.75
CA GLU A 99 -11.75 1.51 -1.45
C GLU A 99 -10.61 0.70 -0.84
N THR A 100 -10.94 -0.41 -0.19
CA THR A 100 -9.96 -1.34 0.40
C THR A 100 -9.03 -1.90 -0.69
N THR A 101 -7.74 -2.05 -0.38
CA THR A 101 -6.75 -2.67 -1.28
C THR A 101 -7.02 -4.16 -1.50
N ALA A 102 -6.34 -4.77 -2.48
CA ALA A 102 -6.57 -6.17 -2.84
C ALA A 102 -6.28 -7.19 -1.74
N GLY A 103 -5.42 -6.89 -0.79
CA GLY A 103 -4.91 -7.89 0.17
C GLY A 103 -3.97 -8.90 -0.51
N CYS A 104 -3.13 -8.44 -1.42
CA CYS A 104 -2.21 -9.26 -2.20
C CYS A 104 -0.80 -8.66 -2.17
N ASN A 105 0.07 -9.19 -1.30
CA ASN A 105 1.43 -8.71 -1.11
C ASN A 105 2.42 -9.87 -0.98
N GLY A 106 3.65 -9.64 -1.42
CA GLY A 106 4.78 -10.56 -1.37
C GLY A 106 5.41 -10.80 -2.73
N ASN A 107 6.64 -11.33 -2.75
CA ASN A 107 7.35 -11.62 -3.99
C ASN A 107 6.71 -12.78 -4.73
N ILE A 108 6.70 -12.67 -6.05
CA ILE A 108 6.12 -13.67 -6.95
C ILE A 108 7.13 -14.80 -7.17
N ASN A 109 6.66 -16.03 -7.02
CA ASN A 109 7.33 -17.24 -7.49
C ASN A 109 6.63 -17.71 -8.77
N ILE A 110 7.43 -18.19 -9.72
CA ILE A 110 6.93 -18.62 -11.03
C ILE A 110 7.13 -20.13 -11.16
N ILE A 111 6.07 -20.85 -11.50
CA ILE A 111 6.11 -22.26 -11.88
C ILE A 111 5.87 -22.36 -13.37
N ASN A 112 6.84 -22.88 -14.10
CA ASN A 112 6.69 -23.22 -15.50
C ASN A 112 6.05 -24.60 -15.60
N MET A 113 4.91 -24.67 -16.29
CA MET A 113 4.14 -25.90 -16.51
C MET A 113 4.34 -26.41 -17.94
N PRO A 114 4.03 -27.71 -18.21
CA PRO A 114 3.98 -28.23 -19.57
C PRO A 114 3.12 -27.38 -20.51
N CYS A 115 3.39 -27.44 -21.79
CA CYS A 115 2.70 -26.68 -22.85
C CYS A 115 2.83 -25.15 -22.77
N GLY A 116 3.87 -24.64 -22.09
CA GLY A 116 4.19 -23.22 -22.07
C GLY A 116 3.32 -22.36 -21.12
N TYR A 117 2.52 -22.99 -20.27
CA TYR A 117 1.79 -22.28 -19.23
C TYR A 117 2.71 -21.90 -18.07
N THR A 118 2.37 -20.80 -17.40
CA THR A 118 3.01 -20.37 -16.14
C THR A 118 1.97 -20.14 -15.06
N ALA A 119 2.26 -20.59 -13.84
CA ALA A 119 1.51 -20.24 -12.65
C ALA A 119 2.36 -19.31 -11.77
N TRP A 120 1.73 -18.28 -11.24
CA TRP A 120 2.38 -17.30 -10.37
C TRP A 120 1.72 -17.36 -8.99
N PHE A 121 2.54 -17.38 -7.95
CA PHE A 121 2.06 -17.38 -6.58
C PHE A 121 3.04 -16.68 -5.64
N THR A 122 2.55 -16.22 -4.49
CA THR A 122 3.37 -15.67 -3.41
C THR A 122 3.62 -16.74 -2.35
N GLY A 123 4.89 -17.03 -2.07
CA GLY A 123 5.28 -18.05 -1.07
C GLY A 123 5.57 -17.47 0.32
N MET A 124 5.58 -16.15 0.48
CA MET A 124 5.88 -15.52 1.76
C MET A 124 4.62 -15.10 2.52
N LYS A 125 4.72 -15.08 3.86
CA LYS A 125 3.66 -14.61 4.74
C LYS A 125 3.87 -13.14 5.05
N VAL A 126 2.95 -12.28 4.59
CA VAL A 126 2.95 -10.84 4.87
C VAL A 126 1.76 -10.52 5.78
N LEU A 127 2.05 -9.89 6.92
CA LEU A 127 1.04 -9.49 7.92
C LEU A 127 0.97 -7.97 7.98
N LYS A 128 -0.05 -7.42 8.64
CA LYS A 128 -0.06 -6.00 9.05
C LYS A 128 0.91 -5.78 10.20
N HIS A 129 1.20 -4.53 10.55
CA HIS A 129 2.12 -4.20 11.66
C HIS A 129 1.62 -4.73 13.01
N ASP A 130 0.33 -4.80 13.23
CA ASP A 130 -0.32 -5.36 14.41
C ASP A 130 -0.33 -6.90 14.45
N GLY A 131 0.25 -7.55 13.44
CA GLY A 131 0.27 -9.00 13.29
C GLY A 131 -1.01 -9.59 12.67
N SER A 132 -2.00 -8.78 12.35
CA SER A 132 -3.25 -9.25 11.73
C SER A 132 -3.04 -9.63 10.26
N GLN A 133 -4.01 -10.35 9.71
CA GLN A 133 -3.98 -10.85 8.34
C GLN A 133 -4.10 -9.71 7.33
N LEU A 134 -3.13 -9.61 6.40
CA LEU A 134 -3.22 -8.75 5.22
C LEU A 134 -3.89 -9.47 4.04
N TYR A 135 -3.55 -10.73 3.79
CA TYR A 135 -4.04 -11.52 2.68
C TYR A 135 -5.56 -11.55 2.61
N LEU A 136 -6.13 -11.19 1.46
CA LEU A 136 -7.57 -11.04 1.17
C LEU A 136 -8.32 -10.04 2.08
N LYS A 137 -7.63 -9.30 2.93
CA LYS A 137 -8.22 -8.27 3.79
C LYS A 137 -7.85 -6.86 3.33
N GLY A 138 -6.60 -6.65 2.92
CA GLY A 138 -6.11 -5.35 2.48
C GLY A 138 -6.12 -4.28 3.58
N PHE A 139 -5.96 -3.03 3.14
CA PHE A 139 -6.04 -1.82 3.96
C PHE A 139 -7.31 -1.05 3.59
N SER A 140 -8.18 -0.82 4.57
CA SER A 140 -9.40 -0.03 4.38
C SER A 140 -9.08 1.46 4.49
N PRO A 141 -9.69 2.31 3.66
CA PRO A 141 -9.48 3.75 3.74
C PRO A 141 -10.21 4.36 4.94
N ASP A 142 -9.72 5.52 5.43
CA ASP A 142 -10.40 6.32 6.46
C ASP A 142 -11.75 6.84 5.98
N TYR A 143 -11.84 7.21 4.70
CA TYR A 143 -13.06 7.67 4.05
C TYR A 143 -13.45 6.74 2.90
N PRO A 144 -14.31 5.75 3.15
CA PRO A 144 -14.77 4.83 2.11
C PRO A 144 -15.61 5.56 1.05
N VAL A 145 -15.24 5.39 -0.20
CA VAL A 145 -15.96 5.92 -1.37
C VAL A 145 -16.02 4.82 -2.41
N LYS A 146 -17.18 4.66 -3.05
CA LYS A 146 -17.37 3.72 -4.18
C LYS A 146 -17.80 4.50 -5.41
N LYS A 147 -17.31 4.11 -6.57
CA LYS A 147 -17.79 4.66 -7.84
C LYS A 147 -19.23 4.24 -8.09
N THR A 148 -20.06 5.22 -8.45
CA THR A 148 -21.43 4.96 -8.89
C THR A 148 -21.52 4.91 -10.42
N ILE A 149 -22.48 4.14 -10.94
CA ILE A 149 -22.76 4.10 -12.39
C ILE A 149 -23.12 5.50 -12.89
N GLN A 150 -23.84 6.30 -12.08
CA GLN A 150 -24.22 7.64 -12.43
C GLN A 150 -23.00 8.57 -12.60
N ALA A 151 -22.06 8.54 -11.64
CA ALA A 151 -20.84 9.35 -11.74
C ALA A 151 -19.98 8.95 -12.95
N ILE A 152 -19.91 7.65 -13.26
CA ILE A 152 -19.18 7.17 -14.46
C ILE A 152 -19.83 7.73 -15.74
N LYS A 153 -21.17 7.72 -15.84
CA LYS A 153 -21.88 8.29 -16.99
C LYS A 153 -21.66 9.79 -17.13
N GLU A 154 -21.54 10.50 -16.02
CA GLU A 154 -21.31 11.96 -15.96
C GLU A 154 -19.84 12.34 -16.10
N GLY A 155 -18.92 11.38 -16.17
CA GLY A 155 -17.49 11.62 -16.24
C GLY A 155 -16.89 12.18 -14.94
N ARG A 156 -17.56 11.97 -13.79
CA ARG A 156 -17.13 12.44 -12.47
C ARG A 156 -16.18 11.44 -11.82
N ASP A 157 -15.31 11.94 -10.98
CA ASP A 157 -14.37 11.16 -10.16
C ASP A 157 -14.69 11.33 -8.67
N GLU A 158 -15.56 10.48 -8.14
CA GLU A 158 -16.04 10.55 -6.76
C GLU A 158 -14.90 10.40 -5.73
N TYR A 159 -13.83 9.67 -6.06
CA TYR A 159 -12.66 9.58 -5.18
C TYR A 159 -11.93 10.92 -5.10
N LEU A 160 -11.69 11.55 -6.26
CA LEU A 160 -11.04 12.86 -6.32
C LEU A 160 -11.91 13.94 -5.69
N GLU A 161 -13.22 13.91 -5.93
CA GLU A 161 -14.18 14.85 -5.32
C GLU A 161 -14.10 14.79 -3.80
N LYS A 162 -14.11 13.58 -3.22
CA LYS A 162 -13.99 13.39 -1.76
C LYS A 162 -12.62 13.81 -1.24
N ALA A 163 -11.56 13.51 -1.95
CA ALA A 163 -10.22 13.96 -1.58
C ALA A 163 -10.11 15.50 -1.58
N LEU A 164 -10.70 16.17 -2.57
CA LEU A 164 -10.76 17.63 -2.65
C LEU A 164 -11.61 18.26 -1.54
N GLU A 165 -12.72 17.62 -1.17
CA GLU A 165 -13.55 18.02 -0.03
C GLU A 165 -12.71 18.03 1.25
N ILE A 166 -12.00 16.91 1.53
CA ILE A 166 -11.14 16.76 2.71
C ILE A 166 -9.98 17.76 2.69
N ALA A 167 -9.42 18.03 1.51
CA ALA A 167 -8.33 19.01 1.35
C ALA A 167 -8.76 20.45 1.68
N LYS A 168 -10.05 20.78 1.53
CA LYS A 168 -10.62 22.10 1.83
C LYS A 168 -11.03 22.28 3.30
N CYS A 169 -11.30 21.17 4.00
CA CYS A 169 -11.61 21.22 5.43
C CYS A 169 -10.34 21.55 6.22
N GLU A 170 -10.37 22.57 7.04
CA GLU A 170 -9.29 23.00 7.95
C GLU A 170 -9.10 22.02 9.09
#